data_95b3f679d4be3b3136ad79d10f70521e
#
_entry.id   95b3f679d4be3b3136ad79d10f70521e
#
_cell.length_a   1.000
_cell.length_b   1.000
_cell.length_c   1.000
_cell.angle_alpha   90.00
_cell.angle_beta   90.00
_cell.angle_gamma   90.00
#
_symmetry.space_group_name_H-M   'P 1'
#
loop_
_entity.id
_entity.type
_entity.pdbx_description
1 polymer ?
#
loop_
_entity_poly.entity_id
_entity_poly.type
_entity_poly.pdbx_seq_one_letter_code
_entity_poly.pdbx_strand_id
1 'polypeptide(L)'
;MVSPSDNFFFAETINSIKAEDWNECVGLDHSFTRYEFLSALENSQSASKKTGWKPFHYIEKNNENKIIAICPLYIKSHSFGEYIFDHVWADAYHRYGLNYYPKLQSAIPFTPVTGERIIISDIIEDKFSKKIKIINRIIEETKKNNISSLHFNFLPNPSK
;
A
#
# COMPACT_ATOMS: atom_id res chain seq x y z
N MET A 1 2.11 -3.32 -31.69
CA MET A 1 3.07 -2.73 -30.74
C MET A 1 2.90 -3.44 -29.42
N VAL A 2 3.90 -4.23 -29.01
CA VAL A 2 3.88 -4.89 -27.70
C VAL A 2 4.00 -3.77 -26.67
N SER A 3 2.99 -3.65 -25.79
CA SER A 3 3.06 -2.76 -24.63
C SER A 3 4.33 -3.11 -23.83
N PRO A 4 5.15 -2.12 -23.42
CA PRO A 4 6.29 -2.43 -22.56
C PRO A 4 5.74 -3.21 -21.36
N SER A 5 6.33 -4.37 -21.07
CA SER A 5 5.93 -5.18 -19.93
C SER A 5 6.15 -4.35 -18.67
N ASP A 6 5.08 -3.81 -18.14
CA ASP A 6 5.11 -3.04 -16.90
C ASP A 6 5.70 -3.92 -15.80
N ASN A 7 6.90 -3.61 -15.37
CA ASN A 7 7.63 -4.39 -14.38
C ASN A 7 7.17 -3.98 -12.98
N PHE A 8 6.13 -4.62 -12.46
CA PHE A 8 5.64 -4.41 -11.11
C PHE A 8 5.66 -5.70 -10.29
N PHE A 9 5.76 -5.55 -8.98
CA PHE A 9 5.73 -6.66 -8.04
C PHE A 9 5.22 -6.19 -6.66
N PHE A 10 4.91 -7.17 -5.81
CA PHE A 10 4.53 -6.93 -4.42
C PHE A 10 5.66 -7.42 -3.51
N ALA A 11 6.17 -6.52 -2.67
CA ALA A 11 7.23 -6.81 -1.71
C ALA A 11 6.65 -7.11 -0.32
N GLU A 12 7.02 -8.23 0.27
CA GLU A 12 6.60 -8.63 1.62
C GLU A 12 7.45 -7.99 2.73
N THR A 13 8.38 -7.12 2.36
CA THR A 13 9.17 -6.28 3.27
C THR A 13 9.78 -5.11 2.48
N ILE A 14 9.81 -3.93 3.08
CA ILE A 14 10.51 -2.78 2.49
C ILE A 14 12.02 -3.02 2.42
N ASN A 15 12.56 -3.85 3.32
CA ASN A 15 14.00 -4.15 3.38
C ASN A 15 14.54 -4.89 2.13
N SER A 16 13.67 -5.39 1.26
CA SER A 16 14.06 -5.93 -0.05
C SER A 16 14.34 -4.85 -1.10
N ILE A 17 14.08 -3.60 -0.78
CA ILE A 17 14.23 -2.44 -1.67
C ILE A 17 15.38 -1.57 -1.14
N LYS A 18 16.15 -0.96 -2.03
CA LYS A 18 17.16 0.02 -1.62
C LYS A 18 16.50 1.31 -1.14
N ALA A 19 16.98 1.85 -0.03
CA ALA A 19 16.44 3.06 0.58
C ALA A 19 16.46 4.26 -0.39
N GLU A 20 17.57 4.39 -1.14
CA GLU A 20 17.75 5.45 -2.12
C GLU A 20 16.69 5.38 -3.23
N ASP A 21 16.47 4.19 -3.80
CA ASP A 21 15.51 3.98 -4.91
C ASP A 21 14.06 4.28 -4.45
N TRP A 22 13.71 3.83 -3.24
CA TRP A 22 12.41 4.12 -2.63
C TRP A 22 12.22 5.61 -2.39
N ASN A 23 13.20 6.24 -1.73
CA ASN A 23 13.13 7.65 -1.35
C ASN A 23 13.18 8.60 -2.55
N GLU A 24 13.83 8.21 -3.64
CA GLU A 24 13.79 8.99 -4.89
C GLU A 24 12.36 9.08 -5.45
N CYS A 25 11.58 8.00 -5.37
CA CYS A 25 10.19 8.00 -5.79
C CYS A 25 9.27 8.76 -4.82
N VAL A 26 9.51 8.65 -3.50
CA VAL A 26 8.71 9.31 -2.46
C VAL A 26 8.91 10.82 -2.44
N GLY A 27 10.13 11.29 -2.68
CA GLY A 27 10.49 12.70 -2.51
C GLY A 27 10.60 13.12 -1.04
N LEU A 28 10.51 14.44 -0.79
CA LEU A 28 10.67 15.02 0.55
C LEU A 28 9.35 15.30 1.28
N ASP A 29 8.25 15.37 0.55
CA ASP A 29 6.95 15.85 1.07
C ASP A 29 6.14 14.77 1.82
N HIS A 30 6.63 13.54 1.85
CA HIS A 30 5.90 12.39 2.39
C HIS A 30 6.65 11.69 3.54
N SER A 31 6.95 12.41 4.61
CA SER A 31 7.82 11.94 5.71
C SER A 31 7.45 10.55 6.26
N PHE A 32 6.15 10.26 6.41
CA PHE A 32 5.67 8.98 6.95
C PHE A 32 5.66 7.81 5.94
N THR A 33 5.90 8.09 4.66
CA THR A 33 6.04 7.06 3.62
C THR A 33 7.49 6.87 3.18
N ARG A 34 8.43 7.60 3.77
CA ARG A 34 9.85 7.40 3.53
C ARG A 34 10.33 6.05 4.04
N TYR A 35 11.36 5.55 3.40
CA TYR A 35 11.96 4.25 3.71
C TYR A 35 12.30 4.11 5.20
N GLU A 36 12.92 5.13 5.79
CA GLU A 36 13.41 5.12 7.17
C GLU A 36 12.28 4.89 8.18
N PHE A 37 11.12 5.52 7.96
CA PHE A 37 9.98 5.36 8.85
C PHE A 37 9.34 3.96 8.72
N LEU A 38 9.08 3.53 7.49
CA LEU A 38 8.43 2.23 7.26
C LEU A 38 9.35 1.06 7.63
N SER A 39 10.64 1.15 7.32
CA SER A 39 11.62 0.12 7.71
C SER A 39 11.80 0.04 9.23
N ALA A 40 11.73 1.16 9.96
CA ALA A 40 11.75 1.15 11.41
C ALA A 40 10.57 0.37 11.99
N LEU A 41 9.36 0.55 11.44
CA LEU A 41 8.16 -0.21 11.85
C LEU A 41 8.28 -1.71 11.57
N GLU A 42 8.86 -2.09 10.44
CA GLU A 42 9.08 -3.49 10.09
C GLU A 42 10.21 -4.11 10.93
N ASN A 43 11.34 -3.43 11.07
CA ASN A 43 12.51 -3.91 11.82
C ASN A 43 12.20 -4.08 13.32
N SER A 44 11.39 -3.18 13.90
CA SER A 44 10.91 -3.31 15.27
C SER A 44 9.84 -4.39 15.44
N GLN A 45 9.37 -5.00 14.36
CA GLN A 45 8.24 -5.93 14.33
C GLN A 45 6.90 -5.29 14.75
N SER A 46 6.82 -3.96 14.84
CA SER A 46 5.56 -3.25 15.09
C SER A 46 4.60 -3.44 13.92
N ALA A 47 5.09 -3.34 12.68
CA ALA A 47 4.35 -3.72 11.48
C ALA A 47 4.83 -5.11 11.02
N SER A 48 4.09 -6.15 11.37
CA SER A 48 4.42 -7.54 11.04
C SER A 48 3.17 -8.41 10.94
N LYS A 49 3.31 -9.63 10.43
CA LYS A 49 2.22 -10.61 10.41
C LYS A 49 1.67 -10.88 11.82
N LYS A 50 2.53 -10.89 12.85
CA LYS A 50 2.13 -11.14 14.25
C LYS A 50 1.24 -10.05 14.82
N THR A 51 1.47 -8.80 14.41
CA THR A 51 0.70 -7.63 14.84
C THR A 51 -0.48 -7.31 13.93
N GLY A 52 -0.75 -8.19 12.95
CA GLY A 52 -1.83 -8.00 11.98
C GLY A 52 -1.56 -6.93 10.92
N TRP A 53 -0.30 -6.54 10.73
CA TRP A 53 0.17 -5.59 9.73
C TRP A 53 1.23 -6.26 8.84
N LYS A 54 0.87 -7.32 8.07
CA LYS A 54 1.83 -7.97 7.16
C LYS A 54 2.12 -7.05 5.98
N PRO A 55 3.39 -6.59 5.77
CA PRO A 55 3.73 -5.76 4.61
C PRO A 55 3.45 -6.49 3.29
N PHE A 56 2.97 -5.73 2.30
CA PHE A 56 2.67 -6.23 0.95
C PHE A 56 2.71 -5.07 -0.04
N HIS A 57 3.84 -4.37 -0.12
CA HIS A 57 4.01 -3.12 -0.84
C HIS A 57 4.00 -3.30 -2.35
N TYR A 58 3.19 -2.51 -3.07
CA TYR A 58 3.25 -2.43 -4.52
C TYR A 58 4.45 -1.57 -4.94
N ILE A 59 5.26 -2.10 -5.86
CA ILE A 59 6.41 -1.42 -6.47
C ILE A 59 6.32 -1.59 -7.98
N GLU A 60 6.54 -0.51 -8.72
CA GLU A 60 6.65 -0.52 -10.17
C GLU A 60 7.92 0.16 -10.63
N LYS A 61 8.63 -0.47 -11.58
CA LYS A 61 9.87 -0.01 -12.15
C LYS A 61 9.73 0.25 -13.64
N ASN A 62 10.51 1.19 -14.16
CA ASN A 62 10.65 1.40 -15.61
C ASN A 62 11.67 0.41 -16.22
N ASN A 63 11.90 0.53 -17.53
CA ASN A 63 12.83 -0.33 -18.27
C ASN A 63 14.30 -0.14 -17.83
N GLU A 64 14.63 0.95 -17.16
CA GLU A 64 15.95 1.23 -16.58
C GLU A 64 16.08 0.71 -15.14
N ASN A 65 15.11 -0.08 -14.67
CA ASN A 65 15.02 -0.62 -13.31
C ASN A 65 14.85 0.44 -12.20
N LYS A 66 14.47 1.68 -12.56
CA LYS A 66 14.20 2.77 -11.65
C LYS A 66 12.75 2.69 -11.13
N ILE A 67 12.53 2.89 -9.83
CA ILE A 67 11.19 2.89 -9.25
C ILE A 67 10.43 4.13 -9.74
N ILE A 68 9.27 3.90 -10.32
CA ILE A 68 8.39 4.95 -10.88
C ILE A 68 7.06 5.07 -10.14
N ALA A 69 6.67 4.07 -9.38
CA ALA A 69 5.50 4.14 -8.51
C ALA A 69 5.61 3.17 -7.34
N ILE A 70 5.06 3.56 -6.21
CA ILE A 70 4.94 2.75 -5.00
C ILE A 70 3.58 2.97 -4.34
N CYS A 71 3.12 1.94 -3.63
CA CYS A 71 2.00 2.04 -2.73
C CYS A 71 2.29 1.19 -1.49
N PRO A 72 2.54 1.80 -0.32
CA PRO A 72 2.64 1.06 0.93
C PRO A 72 1.32 0.35 1.21
N LEU A 73 1.35 -0.97 1.30
CA LEU A 73 0.20 -1.83 1.51
C LEU A 73 0.49 -2.84 2.63
N TYR A 74 -0.56 -3.21 3.33
CA TYR A 74 -0.49 -4.20 4.41
C TYR A 74 -1.68 -5.15 4.32
N ILE A 75 -1.42 -6.45 4.43
CA ILE A 75 -2.47 -7.45 4.63
C ILE A 75 -2.83 -7.44 6.11
N LYS A 76 -4.08 -7.07 6.40
CA LYS A 76 -4.61 -6.89 7.76
C LYS A 76 -5.42 -8.11 8.19
N SER A 77 -5.09 -8.65 9.35
CA SER A 77 -5.88 -9.73 9.99
C SER A 77 -6.90 -9.22 11.01
N HIS A 78 -6.86 -7.94 11.36
CA HIS A 78 -7.76 -7.23 12.28
C HIS A 78 -7.57 -5.71 12.12
N SER A 79 -8.43 -4.88 12.72
CA SER A 79 -8.39 -3.41 12.60
C SER A 79 -7.60 -2.69 13.70
N PHE A 80 -6.90 -3.40 14.59
CA PHE A 80 -6.11 -2.74 15.63
C PHE A 80 -5.00 -1.87 15.02
N GLY A 81 -4.83 -0.67 15.58
CA GLY A 81 -3.82 0.30 15.16
C GLY A 81 -4.18 1.10 13.90
N GLU A 82 -5.42 0.99 13.39
CA GLU A 82 -5.86 1.69 12.18
C GLU A 82 -6.49 3.05 12.45
N TYR A 83 -6.96 3.31 13.67
CA TYR A 83 -7.79 4.48 14.04
C TYR A 83 -9.10 4.60 13.26
N ILE A 84 -9.45 3.59 12.47
CA ILE A 84 -10.75 3.39 11.83
C ILE A 84 -11.26 2.04 12.33
N PHE A 85 -12.38 2.07 13.05
CA PHE A 85 -12.93 0.87 13.68
C PHE A 85 -14.01 0.28 12.80
N ASP A 86 -13.74 -0.88 12.23
CA ASP A 86 -14.63 -1.59 11.32
C ASP A 86 -15.24 -2.86 11.92
N HIS A 87 -15.30 -2.94 13.26
CA HIS A 87 -15.88 -4.10 13.97
C HIS A 87 -17.32 -4.40 13.55
N VAL A 88 -18.14 -3.36 13.36
CA VAL A 88 -19.53 -3.53 12.93
C VAL A 88 -19.62 -4.19 11.54
N TRP A 89 -18.72 -3.83 10.64
CA TRP A 89 -18.63 -4.43 9.31
C TRP A 89 -18.15 -5.88 9.39
N ALA A 90 -17.15 -6.16 10.21
CA ALA A 90 -16.64 -7.52 10.41
C ALA A 90 -17.74 -8.43 11.00
N ASP A 91 -18.50 -7.93 11.97
CA ASP A 91 -19.64 -8.66 12.56
C ASP A 91 -20.76 -8.89 11.53
N ALA A 92 -21.06 -7.90 10.69
CA ALA A 92 -22.05 -8.04 9.62
C ALA A 92 -21.63 -9.14 8.62
N TYR A 93 -20.39 -9.13 8.16
CA TYR A 93 -19.85 -10.18 7.28
C TYR A 93 -19.97 -11.56 7.92
N HIS A 94 -19.57 -11.69 9.18
CA HIS A 94 -19.65 -12.96 9.91
C HIS A 94 -21.09 -13.49 10.01
N ARG A 95 -22.09 -12.63 10.27
CA ARG A 95 -23.53 -13.01 10.30
C ARG A 95 -24.03 -13.59 8.97
N TYR A 96 -23.43 -13.17 7.84
CA TYR A 96 -23.75 -13.69 6.51
C TYR A 96 -22.84 -14.82 6.07
N GLY A 97 -22.01 -15.39 6.98
CA GLY A 97 -21.09 -16.48 6.68
C GLY A 97 -19.90 -16.08 5.80
N LEU A 98 -19.57 -14.79 5.75
CA LEU A 98 -18.48 -14.23 4.97
C LEU A 98 -17.30 -13.84 5.88
N ASN A 99 -16.10 -13.85 5.34
CA ASN A 99 -14.89 -13.40 6.03
C ASN A 99 -14.60 -11.94 5.67
N TYR A 100 -14.57 -11.06 6.66
CA TYR A 100 -14.14 -9.67 6.48
C TYR A 100 -12.60 -9.55 6.41
N TYR A 101 -11.89 -10.38 7.15
CA TYR A 101 -10.43 -10.49 7.13
C TYR A 101 -9.96 -11.75 6.40
N PRO A 102 -8.76 -11.74 5.78
CA PRO A 102 -7.85 -10.61 5.69
C PRO A 102 -8.37 -9.55 4.71
N LYS A 103 -8.07 -8.27 4.99
CA LYS A 103 -8.27 -7.16 4.06
C LYS A 103 -6.91 -6.58 3.64
N LEU A 104 -6.83 -5.96 2.46
CA LEU A 104 -5.66 -5.20 2.02
C LEU A 104 -5.86 -3.72 2.32
N GLN A 105 -4.86 -3.09 2.92
CA GLN A 105 -5.00 -1.71 3.36
C GLN A 105 -3.77 -0.88 3.03
N SER A 106 -3.98 0.29 2.41
CA SER A 106 -2.99 1.35 2.30
C SER A 106 -3.25 2.40 3.38
N ALA A 107 -2.38 2.41 4.38
CA ALA A 107 -2.37 3.35 5.49
C ALA A 107 -0.96 3.39 6.09
N ILE A 108 -0.68 4.40 6.89
CA ILE A 108 0.53 4.41 7.72
C ILE A 108 0.23 3.67 9.02
N PRO A 109 0.94 2.58 9.35
CA PRO A 109 0.66 1.84 10.56
C PRO A 109 0.74 2.71 11.81
N PHE A 110 -0.26 2.61 12.68
CA PHE A 110 -0.36 3.32 13.97
C PHE A 110 -0.35 4.85 13.88
N THR A 111 -0.50 5.42 12.66
CA THR A 111 -0.33 6.87 12.44
C THR A 111 -1.48 7.38 11.58
N PRO A 112 -2.49 8.08 12.16
CA PRO A 112 -3.66 8.58 11.44
C PRO A 112 -3.33 9.88 10.70
N VAL A 113 -2.32 9.85 9.83
CA VAL A 113 -1.87 11.00 9.04
C VAL A 113 -2.47 10.97 7.65
N THR A 114 -2.96 12.12 7.19
CA THR A 114 -3.44 12.32 5.83
C THR A 114 -2.27 12.43 4.85
N GLY A 115 -2.38 11.81 3.68
CA GLY A 115 -1.36 11.88 2.64
C GLY A 115 -1.65 10.96 1.46
N GLU A 116 -0.87 11.13 0.40
CA GLU A 116 -0.93 10.24 -0.77
C GLU A 116 -0.56 8.81 -0.38
N ARG A 117 -1.30 7.86 -0.92
CA ARG A 117 -1.07 6.42 -0.71
C ARG A 117 -0.50 5.74 -1.95
N ILE A 118 -0.82 6.27 -3.12
CA ILE A 118 -0.20 5.85 -4.38
C ILE A 118 0.73 6.97 -4.80
N ILE A 119 2.02 6.76 -4.64
CA ILE A 119 3.06 7.75 -4.91
C ILE A 119 3.64 7.41 -6.28
N ILE A 120 3.66 8.40 -7.17
CA ILE A 120 4.11 8.26 -8.55
C ILE A 120 5.19 9.30 -8.80
N SER A 121 6.34 8.85 -9.29
CA SER A 121 7.48 9.69 -9.62
C SER A 121 7.10 10.81 -10.60
N ASP A 122 7.76 11.96 -10.46
CA ASP A 122 7.53 13.14 -11.31
C ASP A 122 7.92 12.94 -12.78
N ILE A 123 8.66 11.88 -13.09
CA ILE A 123 8.98 11.53 -14.49
C ILE A 123 7.75 11.02 -15.27
N ILE A 124 6.65 10.68 -14.58
CA ILE A 124 5.39 10.23 -15.18
C ILE A 124 4.47 11.44 -15.37
N GLU A 125 4.21 11.82 -16.61
CA GLU A 125 3.37 12.95 -16.96
C GLU A 125 1.90 12.71 -16.62
N ASP A 126 1.33 11.59 -17.08
CA ASP A 126 -0.07 11.21 -16.82
C ASP A 126 -0.19 10.37 -15.55
N LYS A 127 -0.07 11.04 -14.40
CA LYS A 127 -0.22 10.41 -13.08
C LYS A 127 -1.62 9.87 -12.83
N PHE A 128 -2.66 10.46 -13.44
CA PHE A 128 -4.04 10.03 -13.24
C PHE A 128 -4.28 8.64 -13.85
N SER A 129 -4.01 8.48 -15.15
CA SER A 129 -4.13 7.17 -15.81
C SER A 129 -3.21 6.13 -15.17
N LYS A 130 -2.02 6.54 -14.73
CA LYS A 130 -1.10 5.67 -14.00
C LYS A 130 -1.70 5.18 -12.68
N LYS A 131 -2.30 6.08 -11.89
CA LYS A 131 -2.98 5.74 -10.63
C LYS A 131 -4.10 4.72 -10.84
N ILE A 132 -4.92 4.89 -11.88
CA ILE A 132 -5.99 3.94 -12.23
C ILE A 132 -5.43 2.55 -12.56
N LYS A 133 -4.35 2.48 -13.36
CA LYS A 133 -3.69 1.20 -13.68
C LYS A 133 -3.18 0.50 -12.43
N ILE A 134 -2.54 1.24 -11.52
CA ILE A 134 -2.04 0.71 -10.24
C ILE A 134 -3.19 0.15 -9.39
N ILE A 135 -4.28 0.90 -9.24
CA ILE A 135 -5.46 0.46 -8.48
C ILE A 135 -6.01 -0.84 -9.06
N ASN A 136 -6.17 -0.95 -10.37
CA ASN A 136 -6.67 -2.16 -11.02
C ASN A 136 -5.76 -3.37 -10.76
N ARG A 137 -4.44 -3.21 -10.83
CA ARG A 137 -3.48 -4.27 -10.51
C ARG A 137 -3.55 -4.71 -9.04
N ILE A 138 -3.69 -3.75 -8.12
CA ILE A 138 -3.85 -4.06 -6.70
C ILE A 138 -5.17 -4.81 -6.47
N ILE A 139 -6.26 -4.44 -7.15
CA ILE A 139 -7.55 -5.14 -7.09
C ILE A 139 -7.43 -6.57 -7.62
N GLU A 140 -6.75 -6.78 -8.74
CA GLU A 140 -6.51 -8.11 -9.30
C GLU A 140 -5.70 -8.99 -8.34
N GLU A 141 -4.64 -8.44 -7.73
CA GLU A 141 -3.82 -9.17 -6.77
C GLU A 141 -4.60 -9.46 -5.47
N THR A 142 -5.47 -8.53 -5.04
CA THR A 142 -6.39 -8.73 -3.91
C THR A 142 -7.29 -9.94 -4.15
N LYS A 143 -7.90 -10.03 -5.33
CA LYS A 143 -8.75 -11.17 -5.72
C LYS A 143 -7.97 -12.48 -5.80
N LYS A 144 -6.80 -12.46 -6.43
CA LYS A 144 -5.92 -13.64 -6.60
C LYS A 144 -5.50 -14.24 -5.25
N ASN A 145 -5.30 -13.42 -4.24
CA ASN A 145 -4.92 -13.86 -2.89
C ASN A 145 -6.11 -14.12 -1.95
N ASN A 146 -7.35 -14.13 -2.46
CA ASN A 146 -8.56 -14.30 -1.65
C ASN A 146 -8.67 -13.32 -0.48
N ILE A 147 -8.22 -12.08 -0.69
CA ILE A 147 -8.34 -10.99 0.27
C ILE A 147 -9.71 -10.33 0.11
N SER A 148 -10.41 -10.09 1.20
CA SER A 148 -11.84 -9.70 1.20
C SER A 148 -12.12 -8.35 0.56
N SER A 149 -11.23 -7.38 0.76
CA SER A 149 -11.43 -5.98 0.35
C SER A 149 -10.13 -5.20 0.27
N LEU A 150 -10.16 -4.06 -0.43
CA LEU A 150 -9.06 -3.10 -0.54
C LEU A 150 -9.50 -1.76 0.06
N HIS A 151 -8.72 -1.22 0.97
CA HIS A 151 -8.98 0.03 1.68
C HIS A 151 -7.83 1.02 1.50
N PHE A 152 -8.18 2.29 1.28
CA PHE A 152 -7.26 3.42 1.32
C PHE A 152 -7.71 4.39 2.41
N ASN A 153 -6.93 4.54 3.47
CA ASN A 153 -7.29 5.36 4.61
C ASN A 153 -6.53 6.69 4.62
N PHE A 154 -7.17 7.73 5.15
CA PHE A 154 -6.59 9.05 5.35
C PHE A 154 -6.03 9.66 4.05
N LEU A 155 -6.81 9.57 2.97
CA LEU A 155 -6.48 10.23 1.71
C LEU A 155 -6.59 11.76 1.83
N PRO A 156 -5.82 12.52 1.04
CA PRO A 156 -5.99 13.97 0.97
C PRO A 156 -7.41 14.33 0.52
N ASN A 157 -7.93 15.44 1.02
CA ASN A 157 -9.20 15.96 0.54
C ASN A 157 -9.00 16.51 -0.89
N PRO A 158 -9.75 16.02 -1.89
CA PRO A 158 -9.62 16.49 -3.27
C PRO A 158 -10.00 17.96 -3.48
N SER A 159 -10.58 18.61 -2.45
CA SER A 159 -11.03 20.01 -2.49
C SER A 159 -10.02 21.01 -1.92
N LYS A 160 -8.77 20.59 -1.66
CA LYS A 160 -7.69 21.47 -1.16
C LYS A 160 -6.52 21.49 -2.11
#